data_ae9ea0993ae87e3d08e2dd212ac44b08
#
_entry.id   ae9ea0993ae87e3d08e2dd212ac44b08
#
_cell.length_a   1.000
_cell.length_b   1.000
_cell.length_c   1.000
_cell.angle_alpha   90.00
_cell.angle_beta   90.00
_cell.angle_gamma   90.00
#
_symmetry.space_group_name_H-M   'P 1'
#
loop_
_entity.id
_entity.type
_entity.pdbx_description
1 polymer ?
#
loop_
_entity_poly.entity_id
_entity_poly.type
_entity_poly.pdbx_seq_one_letter_code
_entity_poly.pdbx_strand_id
1 'polypeptide(L)'
;MREMKASGISWLGELPSNWELRKIKYCLQERVEKNNPVRTTEILSLTAKQGVIPYDQKEGGGNKPKEDVSAYRLAYPGDIVMNSMNILSGSVGLSQYFGCVSPVYYMLRPWNAKEDVRYYNYIFQTTMFQRSLFGLGNGI
;
A
#
# COMPACT_ATOMS: atom_id res chain seq x y z
N MET A 1 30.30 -17.61 -8.90
CA MET A 1 29.96 -16.64 -7.84
C MET A 1 29.46 -15.35 -8.50
N ARG A 2 28.32 -14.84 -8.05
CA ARG A 2 27.83 -13.58 -8.59
C ARG A 2 28.68 -12.43 -8.09
N GLU A 3 28.99 -11.51 -9.01
CA GLU A 3 29.54 -10.24 -8.59
C GLU A 3 28.51 -9.46 -7.79
N MET A 4 28.95 -8.84 -6.71
CA MET A 4 28.13 -8.07 -5.81
C MET A 4 28.57 -6.63 -5.81
N LYS A 5 27.64 -5.73 -5.53
CA LYS A 5 27.93 -4.30 -5.36
C LYS A 5 27.26 -3.80 -4.09
N ALA A 6 27.84 -2.78 -3.49
CA ALA A 6 27.21 -2.12 -2.35
C ALA A 6 25.95 -1.40 -2.81
N SER A 7 24.87 -1.58 -2.05
CA SER A 7 23.60 -0.91 -2.34
C SER A 7 23.62 0.57 -1.97
N GLY A 8 24.50 0.96 -1.04
CA GLY A 8 24.46 2.29 -0.44
C GLY A 8 23.38 2.45 0.63
N ILE A 9 22.66 1.38 0.93
CA ILE A 9 21.59 1.37 1.92
C ILE A 9 21.97 0.42 3.04
N SER A 10 22.07 0.93 4.26
CA SER A 10 22.64 0.18 5.39
C SER A 10 21.90 -1.12 5.67
N TRP A 11 20.56 -1.12 5.62
CA TRP A 11 19.79 -2.32 5.94
C TRP A 11 19.75 -3.34 4.80
N LEU A 12 20.09 -2.93 3.58
CA LEU A 12 20.05 -3.81 2.41
C LEU A 12 21.42 -4.47 2.16
N GLY A 13 22.52 -3.78 2.49
CA GLY A 13 23.86 -4.29 2.30
C GLY A 13 24.26 -4.38 0.83
N GLU A 14 24.74 -5.55 0.41
CA GLU A 14 25.16 -5.80 -0.95
C GLU A 14 24.04 -6.45 -1.78
N LEU A 15 24.11 -6.26 -3.08
CA LEU A 15 23.21 -6.89 -4.04
C LEU A 15 23.99 -7.30 -5.29
N PRO A 16 23.44 -8.21 -6.11
CA PRO A 16 24.10 -8.57 -7.36
C PRO A 16 24.38 -7.34 -8.22
N SER A 17 25.55 -7.29 -8.83
CA SER A 17 26.00 -6.10 -9.55
C SER A 17 25.15 -5.77 -10.77
N ASN A 18 24.44 -6.76 -11.33
CA ASN A 18 23.53 -6.55 -12.46
C ASN A 18 22.12 -6.15 -12.04
N TRP A 19 21.85 -6.02 -10.74
CA TRP A 19 20.58 -5.53 -10.26
C TRP A 19 20.59 -4.01 -10.19
N GLU A 20 19.42 -3.43 -10.47
CA GLU A 20 19.23 -1.98 -10.44
C GLU A 20 18.50 -1.57 -9.18
N LEU A 21 18.96 -0.51 -8.52
CA LEU A 21 18.23 0.14 -7.45
C LEU A 21 17.38 1.26 -8.02
N ARG A 22 16.08 1.23 -7.69
CA ARG A 22 15.15 2.25 -8.14
C ARG A 22 14.36 2.79 -6.96
N LYS A 23 14.14 4.08 -6.94
CA LYS A 23 13.26 4.68 -5.92
C LYS A 23 11.82 4.28 -6.19
N ILE A 24 11.06 4.11 -5.11
CA ILE A 24 9.65 3.70 -5.20
C ILE A 24 8.84 4.64 -6.09
N LYS A 25 9.10 5.93 -6.03
CA LYS A 25 8.39 6.91 -6.87
C LYS A 25 8.55 6.68 -8.38
N TYR A 26 9.57 5.94 -8.80
CA TYR A 26 9.76 5.57 -10.19
C TYR A 26 9.12 4.23 -10.54
N CYS A 27 8.76 3.45 -9.53
CA CYS A 27 8.14 2.14 -9.71
C CYS A 27 6.63 2.19 -9.51
N LEU A 28 6.19 2.99 -8.55
CA LEU A 28 4.78 3.08 -8.16
C LEU A 28 4.29 4.51 -8.26
N GLN A 29 3.02 4.66 -8.60
CA GLN A 29 2.34 5.94 -8.61
C GLN A 29 1.18 5.93 -7.63
N GLU A 30 0.85 7.08 -7.07
CA GLU A 30 -0.31 7.22 -6.21
C GLU A 30 -1.57 7.41 -7.06
N ARG A 31 -2.61 6.64 -6.72
CA ARG A 31 -3.94 6.87 -7.27
C ARG A 31 -4.66 7.88 -6.37
N VAL A 32 -5.02 9.02 -6.92
CA VAL A 32 -5.76 10.05 -6.20
C VAL A 32 -7.10 10.25 -6.91
N GLU A 33 -8.08 9.45 -6.52
CA GLU A 33 -9.45 9.57 -7.04
C GLU A 33 -10.41 9.58 -5.86
N LYS A 34 -11.25 10.60 -5.83
CA LYS A 34 -12.31 10.72 -4.82
C LYS A 34 -13.58 10.03 -5.30
N ASN A 35 -14.37 9.55 -4.34
CA ASN A 35 -15.68 8.95 -4.61
C ASN A 35 -16.77 10.02 -4.73
N ASN A 36 -16.47 11.06 -5.50
CA ASN A 36 -17.40 12.16 -5.74
C ASN A 36 -17.29 12.60 -7.21
N PRO A 37 -18.31 12.37 -8.05
CA PRO A 37 -19.59 11.77 -7.68
C PRO A 37 -19.46 10.34 -7.19
N VAL A 38 -20.40 9.92 -6.34
CA VAL A 38 -20.34 8.58 -5.74
C VAL A 38 -20.45 7.51 -6.82
N ARG A 39 -19.41 6.67 -6.91
CA ARG A 39 -19.33 5.57 -7.86
C ARG A 39 -19.52 4.22 -7.22
N THR A 40 -19.35 4.14 -5.90
CA THR A 40 -19.51 2.91 -5.15
C THR A 40 -19.90 3.22 -3.71
N THR A 41 -20.70 2.35 -3.14
CA THR A 41 -21.00 2.36 -1.71
C THR A 41 -20.30 1.21 -0.99
N GLU A 42 -19.55 0.40 -1.71
CA GLU A 42 -18.78 -0.69 -1.12
C GLU A 42 -17.58 -0.12 -0.37
N ILE A 43 -17.61 -0.22 0.95
CA ILE A 43 -16.52 0.27 1.80
C ILE A 43 -15.54 -0.87 2.03
N LEU A 44 -14.26 -0.58 1.79
CA LEU A 44 -13.18 -1.51 2.00
C LEU A 44 -12.42 -1.16 3.27
N SER A 45 -11.92 -2.18 3.94
CA SER A 45 -11.18 -2.04 5.18
C SER A 45 -9.80 -2.65 5.03
N LEU A 46 -8.78 -1.94 5.50
CA LEU A 46 -7.42 -2.44 5.52
C LEU A 46 -7.19 -3.18 6.83
N THR A 47 -6.78 -4.44 6.72
CA THR A 47 -6.49 -5.30 7.87
C THR A 47 -5.02 -5.67 7.90
N ALA A 48 -4.51 -5.99 9.09
CA ALA A 48 -3.11 -6.35 9.26
C ALA A 48 -2.77 -7.73 8.70
N LYS A 49 -3.74 -8.64 8.61
CA LYS A 49 -3.49 -10.03 8.22
C LYS A 49 -4.10 -10.45 6.90
N GLN A 50 -5.23 -9.84 6.54
CA GLN A 50 -6.01 -10.24 5.36
C GLN A 50 -5.90 -9.24 4.21
N GLY A 51 -5.11 -8.17 4.39
CA GLY A 51 -5.04 -7.10 3.42
C GLY A 51 -6.32 -6.30 3.38
N VAL A 52 -6.75 -5.94 2.20
CA VAL A 52 -7.96 -5.13 1.98
C VAL A 52 -9.13 -6.06 1.76
N ILE A 53 -10.17 -5.92 2.58
CA ILE A 53 -11.40 -6.71 2.49
C ILE A 53 -12.62 -5.80 2.60
N PRO A 54 -13.79 -6.26 2.12
CA PRO A 54 -15.02 -5.52 2.36
C PRO A 54 -15.28 -5.31 3.85
N TYR A 55 -15.75 -4.14 4.21
CA TYR A 55 -15.93 -3.77 5.62
C TYR A 55 -16.84 -4.75 6.37
N ASP A 56 -17.90 -5.22 5.72
CA ASP A 56 -18.84 -6.15 6.32
C ASP A 56 -18.25 -7.53 6.64
N GLN A 57 -17.07 -7.84 6.08
CA GLN A 57 -16.34 -9.08 6.35
C GLN A 57 -15.28 -8.93 7.43
N LYS A 58 -15.10 -7.72 7.96
CA LYS A 58 -14.07 -7.46 8.96
C LYS A 58 -14.52 -8.00 10.31
N GLU A 59 -13.70 -8.90 10.88
CA GLU A 59 -13.90 -9.44 12.22
C GLU A 59 -13.53 -8.41 13.30
N GLY A 60 -14.18 -8.48 14.43
CA GLY A 60 -13.87 -7.67 15.59
C GLY A 60 -14.45 -6.26 15.54
N GLY A 61 -15.20 -5.96 14.52
CA GLY A 61 -15.81 -4.65 14.35
C GLY A 61 -14.80 -3.58 14.02
N GLY A 62 -15.09 -2.37 14.40
CA GLY A 62 -14.30 -1.20 14.12
C GLY A 62 -15.21 0.02 14.17
N ASN A 63 -14.69 1.18 13.81
CA ASN A 63 -15.51 2.37 13.72
C ASN A 63 -16.55 2.16 12.61
N LYS A 64 -17.81 2.47 12.95
CA LYS A 64 -18.88 2.39 11.98
C LYS A 64 -18.58 3.35 10.82
N PRO A 65 -18.68 2.89 9.56
CA PRO A 65 -18.48 3.78 8.43
C PRO A 65 -19.48 4.92 8.42
N LYS A 66 -19.06 6.05 7.88
CA LYS A 66 -19.98 7.16 7.66
C LYS A 66 -20.99 6.76 6.58
N GLU A 67 -22.22 7.22 6.72
CA GLU A 67 -23.25 6.98 5.70
C GLU A 67 -22.89 7.67 4.38
N ASP A 68 -22.29 8.86 4.47
CA ASP A 68 -21.85 9.61 3.29
C ASP A 68 -20.44 9.18 2.92
N VAL A 69 -20.34 8.47 1.79
CA VAL A 69 -19.06 7.96 1.28
C VAL A 69 -18.43 8.87 0.22
N SER A 70 -18.97 10.06 0.00
CA SER A 70 -18.48 10.97 -1.03
C SER A 70 -17.09 11.54 -0.72
N ALA A 71 -16.73 11.60 0.56
CA ALA A 71 -15.42 12.05 1.01
C ALA A 71 -14.35 10.95 0.92
N TYR A 72 -14.74 9.72 0.65
CA TYR A 72 -13.81 8.59 0.59
C TYR A 72 -13.06 8.59 -0.73
N ARG A 73 -11.95 7.86 -0.74
CA ARG A 73 -11.12 7.68 -1.94
C ARG A 73 -11.44 6.33 -2.58
N LEU A 74 -11.20 6.24 -3.88
CA LEU A 74 -11.41 4.99 -4.62
C LEU A 74 -10.16 4.13 -4.58
N ALA A 75 -10.36 2.83 -4.37
CA ALA A 75 -9.34 1.80 -4.49
C ALA A 75 -9.80 0.80 -5.55
N TYR A 76 -8.86 0.35 -6.36
CA TYR A 76 -9.13 -0.58 -7.46
C TYR A 76 -8.41 -1.90 -7.23
N PRO A 77 -8.87 -2.98 -7.88
CA PRO A 77 -8.10 -4.23 -7.84
C PRO A 77 -6.67 -4.00 -8.33
N GLY A 78 -5.71 -4.50 -7.59
CA GLY A 78 -4.30 -4.30 -7.88
C GLY A 78 -3.67 -3.10 -7.20
N ASP A 79 -4.44 -2.29 -6.48
CA ASP A 79 -3.88 -1.19 -5.70
C ASP A 79 -3.31 -1.71 -4.38
N ILE A 80 -2.15 -1.18 -4.01
CA ILE A 80 -1.60 -1.36 -2.66
C ILE A 80 -2.16 -0.23 -1.80
N VAL A 81 -2.90 -0.59 -0.77
CA VAL A 81 -3.53 0.36 0.15
C VAL A 81 -2.69 0.43 1.41
N MET A 82 -2.31 1.62 1.83
CA MET A 82 -1.53 1.77 3.05
C MET A 82 -2.06 2.90 3.92
N ASN A 83 -1.95 2.71 5.22
CA ASN A 83 -2.19 3.73 6.22
C ASN A 83 -0.85 4.31 6.64
N SER A 84 -0.54 5.52 6.21
CA SER A 84 0.74 6.16 6.49
C SER A 84 1.00 6.37 7.98
N MET A 85 -0.04 6.39 8.79
CA MET A 85 0.09 6.59 10.23
C MET A 85 0.52 5.32 10.97
N ASN A 86 0.29 4.14 10.39
CA ASN A 86 0.49 2.85 11.05
C ASN A 86 1.28 1.87 10.19
N ILE A 87 2.19 2.36 9.37
CA ILE A 87 2.91 1.47 8.44
C ILE A 87 3.74 0.41 9.17
N LEU A 88 4.27 0.77 10.35
CA LEU A 88 5.07 -0.17 11.14
C LEU A 88 4.25 -1.28 11.78
N SER A 89 2.94 -1.12 11.90
CA SER A 89 2.05 -2.16 12.40
C SER A 89 1.52 -3.06 11.29
N GLY A 90 2.06 -2.95 10.08
CA GLY A 90 1.65 -3.78 8.96
C GLY A 90 0.37 -3.32 8.28
N SER A 91 -0.02 -2.06 8.47
CA SER A 91 -1.22 -1.52 7.84
C SER A 91 -0.96 -1.17 6.37
N VAL A 92 -0.67 -2.19 5.60
CA VAL A 92 -0.48 -2.12 4.16
C VAL A 92 -0.96 -3.43 3.54
N GLY A 93 -1.70 -3.37 2.48
CA GLY A 93 -2.24 -4.58 1.84
C GLY A 93 -2.66 -4.36 0.41
N LEU A 94 -2.74 -5.46 -0.33
CA LEU A 94 -3.18 -5.47 -1.72
C LEU A 94 -4.70 -5.57 -1.77
N SER A 95 -5.31 -4.72 -2.57
CA SER A 95 -6.75 -4.79 -2.82
C SER A 95 -7.03 -5.67 -4.02
N GLN A 96 -8.00 -6.56 -3.88
CA GLN A 96 -8.58 -7.34 -4.98
C GLN A 96 -9.97 -6.84 -5.33
N TYR A 97 -10.40 -5.76 -4.70
CA TYR A 97 -11.76 -5.23 -4.83
C TYR A 97 -11.75 -3.80 -5.35
N PHE A 98 -12.82 -3.44 -6.03
CA PHE A 98 -13.13 -2.04 -6.29
C PHE A 98 -14.07 -1.55 -5.19
N GLY A 99 -13.69 -0.46 -4.55
CA GLY A 99 -14.50 0.13 -3.49
C GLY A 99 -13.94 1.46 -3.04
N CYS A 100 -14.47 1.96 -1.94
CA CYS A 100 -13.99 3.21 -1.35
C CYS A 100 -13.37 2.97 0.02
N VAL A 101 -12.37 3.77 0.34
CA VAL A 101 -11.59 3.67 1.58
C VAL A 101 -11.50 5.03 2.26
N SER A 102 -11.18 5.01 3.54
CA SER A 102 -10.97 6.23 4.32
C SER A 102 -10.00 7.19 3.63
N PRO A 103 -10.25 8.51 3.71
CA PRO A 103 -9.36 9.50 3.10
C PRO A 103 -7.94 9.51 3.63
N VAL A 104 -7.67 8.87 4.77
CA VAL A 104 -6.32 8.80 5.34
C VAL A 104 -5.45 7.72 4.68
N TYR A 105 -6.01 6.90 3.82
CA TYR A 105 -5.26 5.84 3.15
C TYR A 105 -4.69 6.33 1.82
N TYR A 106 -3.55 5.76 1.47
CA TYR A 106 -2.91 5.98 0.17
C TYR A 106 -3.05 4.72 -0.67
N MET A 107 -3.29 4.92 -1.96
CA MET A 107 -3.36 3.83 -2.95
C MET A 107 -2.20 3.98 -3.91
N LEU A 108 -1.41 2.91 -4.05
CA LEU A 108 -0.25 2.87 -4.95
C LEU A 108 -0.45 1.78 -6.01
N ARG A 109 -0.01 2.08 -7.22
CA ARG A 109 -0.03 1.10 -8.30
C ARG A 109 1.24 1.24 -9.14
N PRO A 110 1.70 0.17 -9.81
CA PRO A 110 2.86 0.29 -10.69
C PRO A 110 2.60 1.26 -11.84
N TRP A 111 3.63 2.00 -12.20
CA TRP A 111 3.59 2.81 -13.43
C TRP A 111 3.41 1.93 -14.65
N ASN A 112 4.09 0.78 -14.68
CA ASN A 112 4.03 -0.19 -15.76
C ASN A 112 3.00 -1.26 -15.40
N ALA A 113 1.90 -1.32 -16.16
CA ALA A 113 0.82 -2.27 -15.91
C ALA A 113 1.26 -3.72 -16.09
N LYS A 114 2.41 -3.97 -16.74
CA LYS A 114 2.96 -5.31 -16.91
C LYS A 114 3.69 -5.81 -15.67
N GLU A 115 4.06 -4.92 -14.75
CA GLU A 115 4.72 -5.32 -13.51
C GLU A 115 3.72 -5.98 -12.57
N ASP A 116 4.18 -6.99 -11.87
CA ASP A 116 3.34 -7.74 -10.93
C ASP A 116 3.29 -6.99 -9.60
N VAL A 117 2.12 -6.42 -9.30
CA VAL A 117 1.93 -5.64 -8.07
C VAL A 117 2.13 -6.50 -6.82
N ARG A 118 1.96 -7.82 -6.90
CA ARG A 118 2.18 -8.72 -5.77
C ARG A 118 3.62 -8.68 -5.27
N TYR A 119 4.57 -8.46 -6.18
CA TYR A 119 5.97 -8.29 -5.82
C TYR A 119 6.17 -7.10 -4.88
N TYR A 120 5.59 -5.96 -5.23
CA TYR A 120 5.67 -4.76 -4.39
C TYR A 120 4.95 -4.95 -3.06
N ASN A 121 3.78 -5.58 -3.08
CA ASN A 121 3.07 -5.88 -1.85
C ASN A 121 3.89 -6.76 -0.91
N TYR A 122 4.59 -7.76 -1.46
CA TYR A 122 5.46 -8.62 -0.68
C TYR A 122 6.55 -7.81 0.02
N ILE A 123 7.19 -6.88 -0.70
CA ILE A 123 8.22 -6.02 -0.13
C ILE A 123 7.65 -5.17 1.02
N PHE A 124 6.46 -4.59 0.83
CA PHE A 124 5.83 -3.77 1.85
C PHE A 124 5.47 -4.56 3.11
N GLN A 125 5.34 -5.88 3.01
CA GLN A 125 5.05 -6.73 4.16
C GLN A 125 6.31 -7.09 4.95
N THR A 126 7.50 -6.83 4.43
CA THR A 126 8.73 -7.18 5.14
C THR A 126 8.99 -6.23 6.30
N THR A 127 9.44 -6.78 7.43
CA THR A 127 9.78 -5.99 8.61
C THR A 127 10.91 -5.01 8.32
N MET A 128 11.92 -5.45 7.58
CA MET A 128 13.06 -4.60 7.26
C MET A 128 12.66 -3.38 6.45
N PHE A 129 11.80 -3.57 5.45
CA PHE A 129 11.32 -2.44 4.65
C PHE A 129 10.47 -1.49 5.50
N GLN A 130 9.56 -2.04 6.30
CA GLN A 130 8.70 -1.23 7.16
C GLN A 130 9.52 -0.40 8.15
N ARG A 131 10.56 -1.00 8.74
CA ARG A 131 11.46 -0.27 9.65
C ARG A 131 12.23 0.84 8.94
N SER A 132 12.57 0.65 7.67
CA SER A 132 13.28 1.68 6.88
C SER A 132 12.44 2.94 6.69
N LEU A 133 11.14 2.82 6.83
CA LEU A 133 10.20 3.94 6.72
C LEU A 133 9.95 4.63 8.05
N PHE A 134 10.58 4.16 9.12
CA PHE A 134 10.44 4.76 10.44
C PHE A 134 10.89 6.24 10.39
N GLY A 135 10.07 7.09 10.92
CA GLY A 135 10.32 8.54 10.88
C GLY A 135 9.75 9.24 9.65
N LEU A 136 9.50 8.49 8.57
CA LEU A 136 8.88 9.06 7.37
C LEU A 136 7.35 9.10 7.48
N GLY A 137 6.78 8.24 8.31
CA GLY A 137 5.34 8.15 8.49
C GLY A 137 4.76 9.13 9.51
N ASN A 138 5.58 9.89 10.18
CA ASN A 138 5.12 10.78 11.26
C ASN A 138 4.61 12.11 10.71
N GLY A 139 3.33 12.13 10.36
CA GLY A 139 2.69 13.34 9.86
C GLY A 139 3.07 13.71 8.44
N ILE A 140 3.52 12.76 7.70
CA ILE A 140 3.84 12.97 6.29
C ILE A 140 2.66 12.60 5.44
#